data_20a9d35cc5c99f89d5c4e83cbc4891a8
#
_entry.id   20a9d35cc5c99f89d5c4e83cbc4891a8
#
_cell.length_a   1.000
_cell.length_b   1.000
_cell.length_c   1.000
_cell.angle_alpha   90.00
_cell.angle_beta   90.00
_cell.angle_gamma   90.00
#
_symmetry.space_group_name_H-M   'P 1'
#
loop_
_entity.id
_entity.type
_entity.pdbx_description
1 polymer ?
#
loop_
_entity_poly.entity_id
_entity_poly.type
_entity_poly.pdbx_seq_one_letter_code
_entity_poly.pdbx_strand_id
1 'polypeptide(L)'
;MQNIDLICIGKLNAKYFAEGVAEYQKRLAAFASFRIVELPEEKIEEKNASDAVVKKALDKEGKAILSNVRKGAAIVAMCIEGKQISSDELAQFLAQRAGSGAGDVAFVIGSSHGLSDEVKKAAALKFSMGRITMPHQLARLVLTEQIYRACTINAGMKYHK
;
A
#
# COMPACT_ATOMS: atom_id res chain seq x y z
N MET A 1 -14.61 -8.93 10.27
CA MET A 1 -13.90 -8.63 9.01
C MET A 1 -12.51 -8.10 9.29
N GLN A 2 -11.53 -8.51 8.49
CA GLN A 2 -10.18 -7.96 8.56
C GLN A 2 -10.18 -6.49 8.15
N ASN A 3 -9.48 -5.65 8.90
CA ASN A 3 -9.24 -4.27 8.49
C ASN A 3 -8.02 -4.22 7.58
N ILE A 4 -8.18 -3.65 6.41
CA ILE A 4 -7.10 -3.44 5.44
C ILE A 4 -7.08 -1.96 5.08
N ASP A 5 -6.02 -1.28 5.46
CA ASP A 5 -5.82 0.12 5.10
C ASP A 5 -4.82 0.24 3.95
N LEU A 6 -5.08 1.16 3.04
CA LEU A 6 -4.13 1.59 2.01
C LEU A 6 -3.78 3.04 2.30
N ILE A 7 -2.57 3.26 2.79
CA ILE A 7 -2.06 4.58 3.15
C ILE A 7 -1.16 5.07 2.01
N CYS A 8 -1.52 6.18 1.41
CA CYS A 8 -0.84 6.73 0.24
C CYS A 8 -0.39 8.16 0.49
N ILE A 9 0.81 8.48 0.00
CA ILE A 9 1.25 9.87 -0.11
C ILE A 9 0.77 10.43 -1.44
N GLY A 10 0.02 11.53 -1.40
CA GLY A 10 -0.56 12.19 -2.58
C GLY A 10 -1.99 11.78 -2.88
N LYS A 11 -2.54 12.35 -3.94
CA LYS A 11 -3.93 12.18 -4.38
C LYS A 11 -4.00 11.59 -5.78
N LEU A 12 -5.15 10.98 -6.11
CA LEU A 12 -5.47 10.61 -7.48
C LEU A 12 -5.95 11.85 -8.24
N ASN A 13 -5.24 12.22 -9.30
CA ASN A 13 -5.57 13.37 -10.12
C ASN A 13 -6.31 12.97 -11.41
N ALA A 14 -6.05 11.78 -11.94
CA ALA A 14 -6.69 11.28 -13.14
C ALA A 14 -8.00 10.56 -12.79
N LYS A 15 -9.08 10.97 -13.44
CA LYS A 15 -10.42 10.42 -13.23
C LYS A 15 -10.47 8.90 -13.45
N TYR A 16 -9.80 8.39 -14.48
CA TYR A 16 -9.80 6.95 -14.78
C TYR A 16 -9.12 6.12 -13.70
N PHE A 17 -8.10 6.63 -13.02
CA PHE A 17 -7.51 5.96 -11.84
C PHE A 17 -8.46 6.00 -10.63
N ALA A 18 -9.09 7.14 -10.39
CA ALA A 18 -10.05 7.30 -9.30
C ALA A 18 -11.24 6.35 -9.47
N GLU A 19 -11.78 6.26 -10.68
CA GLU A 19 -12.88 5.36 -11.01
C GLU A 19 -12.48 3.88 -10.86
N GLY A 20 -11.29 3.51 -11.33
CA GLY A 20 -10.78 2.14 -11.19
C GLY A 20 -10.57 1.74 -9.75
N VAL A 21 -9.97 2.58 -8.94
CA VAL A 21 -9.77 2.34 -7.50
C VAL A 21 -11.12 2.23 -6.78
N ALA A 22 -12.06 3.12 -7.08
CA ALA A 22 -13.39 3.11 -6.48
C ALA A 22 -14.15 1.80 -6.80
N GLU A 23 -14.01 1.27 -8.01
CA GLU A 23 -14.63 -0.01 -8.40
C GLU A 23 -14.10 -1.17 -7.54
N TYR A 24 -12.79 -1.28 -7.36
CA TYR A 24 -12.23 -2.35 -6.52
C TYR A 24 -12.49 -2.12 -5.04
N GLN A 25 -12.51 -0.89 -4.58
CA GLN A 25 -12.92 -0.56 -3.21
C GLN A 25 -14.34 -1.03 -2.93
N LYS A 26 -15.25 -0.80 -3.88
CA LYS A 26 -16.63 -1.30 -3.80
C LYS A 26 -16.70 -2.83 -3.70
N ARG A 27 -15.93 -3.51 -4.54
CA ARG A 27 -15.88 -5.00 -4.52
C ARG A 27 -15.29 -5.53 -3.23
N LEU A 28 -14.27 -4.86 -2.69
CA LEU A 28 -13.61 -5.24 -1.44
C LEU A 28 -14.53 -5.18 -0.22
N ALA A 29 -15.57 -4.34 -0.25
CA ALA A 29 -16.51 -4.21 0.86
C ALA A 29 -17.18 -5.52 1.27
N ALA A 30 -17.28 -6.51 0.36
CA ALA A 30 -17.80 -7.84 0.67
C ALA A 30 -16.82 -8.73 1.46
N PHE A 31 -15.53 -8.40 1.50
CA PHE A 31 -14.48 -9.26 2.04
C PHE A 31 -13.73 -8.67 3.23
N ALA A 32 -13.57 -7.36 3.25
CA ALA A 32 -12.76 -6.66 4.24
C ALA A 32 -13.32 -5.28 4.55
N SER A 33 -12.98 -4.76 5.73
CA SER A 33 -13.16 -3.34 6.03
C SER A 33 -11.99 -2.58 5.41
N PHE A 34 -12.14 -2.18 4.16
CA PHE A 34 -11.09 -1.52 3.37
C PHE A 34 -11.20 -0.01 3.45
N ARG A 35 -10.09 0.66 3.74
CA ARG A 35 -10.01 2.11 3.86
C ARG A 35 -8.78 2.64 3.13
N ILE A 36 -8.95 3.73 2.38
CA ILE A 36 -7.85 4.48 1.78
C ILE A 36 -7.63 5.75 2.59
N VAL A 37 -6.36 5.99 2.95
CA VAL A 37 -5.92 7.19 3.65
C VAL A 37 -4.94 7.92 2.75
N GLU A 38 -5.29 9.12 2.32
CA GLU A 38 -4.40 9.97 1.53
C GLU A 38 -3.75 11.00 2.43
N LEU A 39 -2.42 11.08 2.37
CA LEU A 39 -1.61 12.01 3.13
C LEU A 39 -0.90 12.99 2.20
N PRO A 40 -0.68 14.24 2.63
CA PRO A 40 -0.04 15.23 1.78
C PRO A 40 1.42 14.88 1.47
N GLU A 41 1.82 15.12 0.23
CA GLU A 41 3.20 14.99 -0.21
C GLU A 41 4.01 16.23 0.24
N GLU A 42 5.21 15.98 0.77
CA GLU A 42 6.17 17.05 1.04
C GLU A 42 6.77 17.53 -0.28
N LYS A 43 6.56 18.80 -0.60
CA LYS A 43 7.06 19.41 -1.83
C LYS A 43 8.57 19.57 -1.77
N ILE A 44 9.26 19.06 -2.79
CA ILE A 44 10.70 19.23 -2.99
C ILE A 44 10.89 19.94 -4.32
N GLU A 45 11.57 21.09 -4.30
CA GLU A 45 11.98 21.75 -5.54
C GLU A 45 13.13 20.95 -6.17
N GLU A 46 12.99 20.58 -7.45
CA GLU A 46 13.98 19.75 -8.17
C GLU A 46 15.40 20.33 -8.10
N LYS A 47 15.52 21.65 -8.24
CA LYS A 47 16.81 22.37 -8.14
C LYS A 47 17.47 22.28 -6.75
N ASN A 48 16.72 21.92 -5.72
CA ASN A 48 17.16 21.81 -4.33
C ASN A 48 17.06 20.39 -3.77
N ALA A 49 16.88 19.40 -4.64
CA ALA A 49 16.65 18.00 -4.26
C ALA A 49 17.96 17.27 -3.88
N SER A 50 18.71 17.79 -2.90
CA SER A 50 19.83 17.06 -2.31
C SER A 50 19.33 15.84 -1.53
N ASP A 51 20.21 14.86 -1.31
CA ASP A 51 19.89 13.65 -0.54
C ASP A 51 19.37 14.01 0.87
N ALA A 52 19.95 15.03 1.50
CA ALA A 52 19.52 15.48 2.82
C ALA A 52 18.10 16.09 2.79
N VAL A 53 17.77 16.86 1.76
CA VAL A 53 16.44 17.46 1.59
C VAL A 53 15.40 16.36 1.32
N VAL A 54 15.70 15.40 0.45
CA VAL A 54 14.84 14.26 0.17
C VAL A 54 14.60 13.43 1.44
N LYS A 55 15.68 13.11 2.17
CA LYS A 55 15.58 12.33 3.41
C LYS A 55 14.68 13.03 4.44
N LYS A 56 14.83 14.34 4.62
CA LYS A 56 13.99 15.09 5.56
C LYS A 56 12.51 15.06 5.17
N ALA A 57 12.21 15.19 3.89
CA ALA A 57 10.85 15.11 3.38
C ALA A 57 10.25 13.70 3.59
N LEU A 58 11.01 12.66 3.26
CA LEU A 58 10.58 11.27 3.49
C LEU A 58 10.37 10.94 4.97
N ASP A 59 11.23 11.45 5.86
CA ASP A 59 11.09 11.24 7.30
C ASP A 59 9.80 11.89 7.83
N LYS A 60 9.45 13.06 7.33
CA LYS A 60 8.20 13.75 7.69
C LYS A 60 6.97 13.00 7.15
N GLU A 61 6.99 12.56 5.90
CA GLU A 61 5.95 11.72 5.32
C GLU A 61 5.82 10.40 6.09
N GLY A 62 6.94 9.79 6.45
CA GLY A 62 6.99 8.54 7.21
C GLY A 62 6.35 8.63 8.58
N LYS A 63 6.56 9.73 9.31
CA LYS A 63 5.89 9.97 10.60
C LYS A 63 4.39 10.08 10.43
N ALA A 64 3.93 10.78 9.39
CA ALA A 64 2.50 10.86 9.07
C ALA A 64 1.90 9.49 8.72
N ILE A 65 2.62 8.68 7.95
CA ILE A 65 2.23 7.32 7.63
C ILE A 65 2.07 6.49 8.90
N LEU A 66 3.10 6.43 9.73
CA LEU A 66 3.11 5.59 10.94
C LEU A 66 2.04 6.02 11.95
N SER A 67 1.73 7.32 12.05
CA SER A 67 0.65 7.81 12.92
C SER A 67 -0.75 7.41 12.44
N ASN A 68 -0.91 7.02 11.18
CA ASN A 68 -2.16 6.55 10.59
C ASN A 68 -2.30 5.02 10.55
N VAL A 69 -1.26 4.29 10.92
CA VAL A 69 -1.31 2.82 11.03
C VAL A 69 -2.05 2.44 12.30
N ARG A 70 -3.01 1.53 12.17
CA ARG A 70 -3.75 1.00 13.33
C ARG A 70 -2.78 0.26 14.27
N LYS A 71 -3.02 0.38 15.56
CA LYS A 71 -2.20 -0.31 16.57
C LYS A 71 -2.21 -1.83 16.31
N GLY A 72 -1.04 -2.40 16.19
CA GLY A 72 -0.87 -3.84 15.95
C GLY A 72 -1.04 -4.27 14.49
N ALA A 73 -1.37 -3.36 13.57
CA ALA A 73 -1.46 -3.70 12.15
C ALA A 73 -0.08 -4.05 11.58
N ALA A 74 -0.04 -5.06 10.72
CA ALA A 74 1.15 -5.37 9.95
C ALA A 74 1.31 -4.37 8.80
N ILE A 75 2.49 -3.76 8.68
CA ILE A 75 2.79 -2.84 7.58
C ILE A 75 3.36 -3.61 6.40
N VAL A 76 2.77 -3.41 5.23
CA VAL A 76 3.32 -3.85 3.93
C VAL A 76 3.83 -2.63 3.20
N ALA A 77 5.13 -2.45 3.17
CA ALA A 77 5.77 -1.31 2.51
C ALA A 77 6.01 -1.64 1.03
N MET A 78 5.37 -0.86 0.16
CA MET A 78 5.55 -0.99 -1.29
C MET A 78 6.87 -0.31 -1.68
N CYS A 79 7.84 -1.09 -2.12
CA CYS A 79 9.15 -0.57 -2.53
C CYS A 79 9.77 -1.48 -3.58
N ILE A 80 10.52 -0.87 -4.52
CA ILE A 80 11.07 -1.58 -5.67
C ILE A 80 12.11 -2.64 -5.26
N GLU A 81 12.84 -2.40 -4.18
CA GLU A 81 13.83 -3.31 -3.61
C GLU A 81 13.23 -4.41 -2.73
N GLY A 82 11.91 -4.41 -2.58
CA GLY A 82 11.21 -5.41 -1.79
C GLY A 82 11.18 -6.80 -2.43
N LYS A 83 10.59 -7.74 -1.73
CA LYS A 83 10.37 -9.10 -2.22
C LYS A 83 9.27 -9.10 -3.29
N GLN A 84 9.52 -9.76 -4.40
CA GLN A 84 8.48 -10.06 -5.40
C GLN A 84 7.71 -11.30 -4.95
N ILE A 85 6.41 -11.16 -4.80
CA ILE A 85 5.51 -12.24 -4.39
C ILE A 85 4.38 -12.42 -5.42
N SER A 86 3.85 -13.63 -5.50
CA SER A 86 2.70 -13.92 -6.34
C SER A 86 1.40 -13.44 -5.69
N SER A 87 0.32 -13.42 -6.47
CA SER A 87 -1.03 -13.14 -5.95
C SER A 87 -1.45 -14.17 -4.89
N ASP A 88 -1.07 -15.44 -5.07
CA ASP A 88 -1.33 -16.51 -4.10
C ASP A 88 -0.56 -16.28 -2.79
N GLU A 89 0.70 -15.86 -2.87
CA GLU A 89 1.51 -15.54 -1.69
C GLU A 89 0.95 -14.33 -0.94
N LEU A 90 0.43 -13.33 -1.65
CA LEU A 90 -0.26 -12.20 -1.02
C LEU A 90 -1.54 -12.66 -0.31
N ALA A 91 -2.31 -13.55 -0.93
CA ALA A 91 -3.50 -14.15 -0.31
C ALA A 91 -3.13 -14.92 0.96
N GLN A 92 -2.07 -15.72 0.92
CA GLN A 92 -1.57 -16.45 2.10
C GLN A 92 -1.15 -15.50 3.22
N PHE A 93 -0.45 -14.42 2.90
CA PHE A 93 -0.06 -13.41 3.87
C PHE A 93 -1.28 -12.81 4.58
N LEU A 94 -2.31 -12.41 3.83
CA LEU A 94 -3.54 -11.86 4.41
C LEU A 94 -4.27 -12.89 5.29
N ALA A 95 -4.35 -14.14 4.84
CA ALA A 95 -4.98 -15.23 5.59
C ALA A 95 -4.25 -15.52 6.90
N GLN A 96 -2.92 -15.58 6.88
CA GLN A 96 -2.10 -15.79 8.07
C GLN A 96 -2.29 -14.65 9.09
N ARG A 97 -2.35 -13.41 8.63
CA ARG A 97 -2.63 -12.26 9.50
C ARG A 97 -4.01 -12.35 10.12
N ALA A 98 -5.03 -12.66 9.33
CA ALA A 98 -6.40 -12.81 9.82
C ALA A 98 -6.52 -13.89 10.90
N GLY A 99 -5.79 -14.99 10.76
CA GLY A 99 -5.80 -16.12 11.70
C GLY A 99 -5.02 -15.89 13.00
N SER A 100 -4.18 -14.87 13.07
CA SER A 100 -3.29 -14.64 14.24
C SER A 100 -3.91 -13.80 15.37
N GLY A 101 -5.17 -13.36 15.24
CA GLY A 101 -5.84 -12.49 16.22
C GLY A 101 -5.41 -11.02 16.16
N ALA A 102 -4.36 -10.68 15.41
CA ALA A 102 -3.88 -9.33 15.11
C ALA A 102 -3.93 -9.11 13.60
N GLY A 103 -5.14 -9.23 13.04
CA GLY A 103 -5.37 -9.39 11.61
C GLY A 103 -5.24 -8.14 10.74
N ASP A 104 -5.16 -6.96 11.33
CA ASP A 104 -5.13 -5.71 10.58
C ASP A 104 -3.84 -5.57 9.75
N VAL A 105 -3.99 -5.06 8.54
CA VAL A 105 -2.89 -4.84 7.59
C VAL A 105 -2.96 -3.43 7.03
N ALA A 106 -1.83 -2.76 6.96
CA ALA A 106 -1.67 -1.46 6.33
C ALA A 106 -0.68 -1.55 5.15
N PHE A 107 -1.19 -1.43 3.94
CA PHE A 107 -0.35 -1.26 2.75
C PHE A 107 0.04 0.20 2.64
N VAL A 108 1.29 0.47 2.30
CA VAL A 108 1.83 1.84 2.26
C VAL A 108 2.49 2.10 0.92
N ILE A 109 2.00 3.13 0.22
CA ILE A 109 2.61 3.64 -1.02
C ILE A 109 3.17 5.04 -0.73
N GLY A 110 4.47 5.22 -0.97
CA GLY A 110 5.15 6.49 -0.78
C GLY A 110 4.98 7.48 -1.94
N SER A 111 5.65 8.61 -1.82
CA SER A 111 5.77 9.61 -2.88
C SER A 111 6.72 9.14 -4.00
N SER A 112 6.97 10.01 -4.97
CA SER A 112 7.89 9.73 -6.09
C SER A 112 9.33 9.43 -5.63
N HIS A 113 9.72 9.86 -4.44
CA HIS A 113 11.03 9.56 -3.83
C HIS A 113 11.02 8.29 -2.97
N GLY A 114 9.89 7.60 -2.86
CA GLY A 114 9.74 6.35 -2.11
C GLY A 114 9.29 6.54 -0.67
N LEU A 115 9.78 5.70 0.22
CA LEU A 115 9.42 5.65 1.64
C LEU A 115 10.65 5.91 2.52
N SER A 116 10.43 6.44 3.72
CA SER A 116 11.49 6.61 4.72
C SER A 116 12.03 5.27 5.20
N ASP A 117 13.27 5.28 5.69
CA ASP A 117 13.88 4.08 6.30
C ASP A 117 13.10 3.60 7.52
N GLU A 118 12.54 4.51 8.31
CA GLU A 118 11.73 4.19 9.48
C GLU A 118 10.49 3.35 9.10
N VAL A 119 9.77 3.74 8.05
CA VAL A 119 8.62 2.98 7.55
C VAL A 119 9.05 1.60 7.06
N LYS A 120 10.14 1.54 6.28
CA LYS A 120 10.67 0.26 5.76
C LYS A 120 11.11 -0.68 6.89
N LYS A 121 11.73 -0.17 7.94
CA LYS A 121 12.14 -0.95 9.12
C LYS A 121 10.94 -1.46 9.93
N ALA A 122 9.87 -0.70 9.99
CA ALA A 122 8.64 -1.10 10.67
C ALA A 122 7.81 -2.12 9.89
N ALA A 123 8.10 -2.33 8.61
CA ALA A 123 7.33 -3.21 7.73
C ALA A 123 7.52 -4.69 8.08
N ALA A 124 6.39 -5.41 8.18
CA ALA A 124 6.39 -6.87 8.25
C ALA A 124 6.73 -7.51 6.90
N LEU A 125 6.43 -6.82 5.82
CA LEU A 125 6.74 -7.22 4.46
C LEU A 125 7.12 -5.99 3.63
N LYS A 126 8.27 -6.03 2.98
CA LYS A 126 8.63 -5.12 1.89
C LYS A 126 8.25 -5.80 0.58
N PHE A 127 7.28 -5.23 -0.12
CA PHE A 127 6.69 -5.84 -1.30
C PHE A 127 7.04 -5.04 -2.55
N SER A 128 7.59 -5.72 -3.56
CA SER A 128 7.86 -5.17 -4.88
C SER A 128 6.90 -5.74 -5.92
N MET A 129 6.30 -4.88 -6.72
CA MET A 129 5.48 -5.27 -7.88
C MET A 129 6.34 -5.48 -9.14
N GLY A 130 7.64 -5.59 -8.99
CA GLY A 130 8.59 -5.82 -10.07
C GLY A 130 9.60 -4.68 -10.23
N ARG A 131 10.48 -4.83 -11.20
CA ARG A 131 11.56 -3.86 -11.47
C ARG A 131 11.16 -2.71 -12.39
N ILE A 132 9.96 -2.78 -12.96
CA ILE A 132 9.39 -1.69 -13.76
C ILE A 132 8.90 -0.60 -12.82
N THR A 133 9.28 0.65 -13.10
CA THR A 133 8.76 1.81 -12.38
C THR A 133 7.35 2.13 -12.88
N MET A 134 6.43 2.28 -11.97
CA MET A 134 5.06 2.72 -12.25
C MET A 134 4.79 4.09 -11.64
N PRO A 135 4.00 4.96 -12.30
CA PRO A 135 3.44 6.12 -11.62
C PRO A 135 2.69 5.67 -10.36
N HIS A 136 2.80 6.43 -9.27
CA HIS A 136 2.18 6.03 -8.00
C HIS A 136 0.65 5.88 -8.08
N GLN A 137 -0.02 6.63 -8.95
CA GLN A 137 -1.46 6.47 -9.16
C GLN A 137 -1.83 5.12 -9.80
N LEU A 138 -1.03 4.67 -10.80
CA LEU A 138 -1.19 3.35 -11.40
C LEU A 138 -0.86 2.24 -10.39
N ALA A 139 0.21 2.41 -9.62
CA ALA A 139 0.58 1.47 -8.57
C ALA A 139 -0.55 1.30 -7.54
N ARG A 140 -1.24 2.40 -7.18
CA ARG A 140 -2.40 2.35 -6.28
C ARG A 140 -3.53 1.51 -6.88
N LEU A 141 -3.85 1.69 -8.16
CA LEU A 141 -4.88 0.91 -8.83
C LEU A 141 -4.52 -0.58 -8.90
N VAL A 142 -3.29 -0.89 -9.32
CA VAL A 142 -2.80 -2.28 -9.40
C VAL A 142 -2.84 -2.94 -8.02
N LEU A 143 -2.36 -2.26 -7.00
CA LEU A 143 -2.36 -2.81 -5.63
C LEU A 143 -3.78 -3.03 -5.10
N THR A 144 -4.69 -2.09 -5.33
CA THR A 144 -6.09 -2.24 -4.89
C THR A 144 -6.74 -3.46 -5.55
N GLU A 145 -6.49 -3.68 -6.84
CA GLU A 145 -6.93 -4.89 -7.55
C GLU A 145 -6.31 -6.15 -6.95
N GLN A 146 -5.00 -6.15 -6.65
CA GLN A 146 -4.33 -7.31 -6.07
C GLN A 146 -4.83 -7.63 -4.66
N ILE A 147 -5.16 -6.64 -3.86
CA ILE A 147 -5.79 -6.87 -2.54
C ILE A 147 -7.16 -7.53 -2.74
N TYR A 148 -7.96 -7.04 -3.67
CA TYR A 148 -9.24 -7.65 -4.01
C TYR A 148 -9.04 -9.11 -4.49
N ARG A 149 -8.09 -9.34 -5.40
CA ARG A 149 -7.76 -10.68 -5.90
C ARG A 149 -7.37 -11.63 -4.78
N ALA A 150 -6.52 -11.21 -3.87
CA ALA A 150 -6.12 -12.00 -2.71
C ALA A 150 -7.31 -12.38 -1.82
N CYS A 151 -8.23 -11.44 -1.60
CA CYS A 151 -9.47 -11.72 -0.85
C CYS A 151 -10.35 -12.75 -1.59
N THR A 152 -10.46 -12.68 -2.92
CA THR A 152 -11.23 -13.65 -3.69
C THR A 152 -10.61 -15.04 -3.67
N ILE A 153 -9.27 -15.13 -3.69
CA ILE A 153 -8.56 -16.41 -3.54
C ILE A 153 -8.90 -17.04 -2.18
N ASN A 154 -8.79 -16.26 -1.11
CA ASN A 154 -9.09 -16.73 0.25
C ASN A 154 -10.56 -17.14 0.44
N ALA A 155 -11.48 -16.54 -0.32
CA ALA A 155 -12.90 -16.87 -0.32
C ALA A 155 -13.28 -18.04 -1.26
N GLY A 156 -12.32 -18.62 -1.97
CA GLY A 156 -12.55 -19.71 -2.92
C GLY A 156 -13.33 -19.31 -4.17
N MET A 157 -13.29 -18.04 -4.54
CA MET A 157 -14.00 -17.53 -5.71
C MET A 157 -13.20 -17.71 -7.00
N LYS A 158 -13.91 -17.81 -8.14
CA LYS A 158 -13.31 -18.06 -9.47
C LYS A 158 -12.79 -16.79 -10.17
N TYR A 159 -12.40 -15.75 -9.44
CA TYR A 159 -11.85 -14.53 -10.04
C TYR A 159 -10.40 -14.75 -10.52
N HIS A 160 -9.58 -15.32 -9.66
CA HIS A 160 -8.19 -15.69 -10.00
C HIS A 160 -8.17 -17.00 -10.77
N LYS A 161 -7.44 -17.04 -11.89
CA LYS A 161 -7.33 -18.22 -12.77
C LYS A 161 -5.88 -18.67 -12.89
#